data_64782bd830853e8f77362e8ba8fbe54a
#
_entry.id   64782bd830853e8f77362e8ba8fbe54a
#
_cell.length_a   1.000
_cell.length_b   1.000
_cell.length_c   1.000
_cell.angle_alpha   90.00
_cell.angle_beta   90.00
_cell.angle_gamma   90.00
#
_symmetry.space_group_name_H-M   'P 1'
#
loop_
_entity.id
_entity.type
_entity.pdbx_description
1 polymer ?
#
loop_
_entity_poly.entity_id
_entity_poly.type
_entity_poly.pdbx_seq_one_letter_code
_entity_poly.pdbx_strand_id
1 'polypeptide(L)'
;MNDSQITESQKKGAKVFYRLPKWLSVSVKILNLLSTRLTTKFLWSIFTKPLEYRMSDAEKNFYKEHTSLDFFSETANKTIKTYKMKGKGSKILFVHGWSSRASKFHKIISYFRSKDFDITAIDMPAHGQSSSKRSHLPEFSDIVYDLSRD
;
A
#
# COMPACT_ATOMS: atom_id res chain seq x y z
N MET A 1 -38.29 -6.58 -7.29
CA MET A 1 -37.06 -6.81 -6.51
C MET A 1 -37.04 -5.79 -5.40
N ASN A 2 -37.10 -6.22 -4.17
CA ASN A 2 -37.45 -5.38 -3.01
C ASN A 2 -36.26 -4.57 -2.49
N ASP A 3 -36.42 -3.24 -2.43
CA ASP A 3 -35.42 -2.26 -1.95
C ASP A 3 -35.06 -2.37 -0.44
N SER A 4 -35.70 -3.26 0.29
CA SER A 4 -35.52 -3.39 1.74
C SER A 4 -34.34 -4.27 2.18
N GLN A 5 -33.72 -5.04 1.29
CA GLN A 5 -32.59 -5.92 1.64
C GLN A 5 -31.20 -5.31 1.44
N ILE A 6 -31.12 -4.16 0.77
CA ILE A 6 -29.82 -3.48 0.50
C ILE A 6 -29.33 -2.69 1.72
N THR A 7 -30.23 -2.34 2.64
CA THR A 7 -29.94 -1.37 3.73
C THR A 7 -29.20 -1.93 4.95
N GLU A 8 -29.24 -3.21 5.22
CA GLU A 8 -28.59 -3.77 6.43
C GLU A 8 -27.13 -4.18 6.24
N SER A 9 -26.77 -4.62 5.02
CA SER A 9 -25.38 -4.97 4.70
C SER A 9 -24.48 -3.73 4.57
N GLN A 10 -25.01 -2.61 4.09
CA GLN A 10 -24.26 -1.35 3.97
C GLN A 10 -24.04 -0.62 5.30
N LYS A 11 -24.90 -0.84 6.31
CA LYS A 11 -24.75 -0.20 7.62
C LYS A 11 -23.66 -0.82 8.50
N LYS A 12 -23.19 -2.03 8.22
CA LYS A 12 -22.09 -2.68 8.98
C LYS A 12 -20.69 -2.27 8.53
N GLY A 13 -20.54 -1.60 7.37
CA GLY A 13 -19.21 -1.20 6.82
C GLY A 13 -18.68 0.15 7.28
N ALA A 14 -19.48 1.01 7.91
CA ALA A 14 -19.19 2.45 7.99
C ALA A 14 -18.81 2.99 9.37
N LYS A 15 -18.46 2.16 10.37
CA LYS A 15 -18.12 2.65 11.73
C LYS A 15 -16.86 2.03 12.31
N VAL A 16 -15.77 1.99 11.58
CA VAL A 16 -14.47 1.86 12.22
C VAL A 16 -13.82 3.26 12.25
N PHE A 17 -14.33 4.13 13.09
CA PHE A 17 -13.54 5.28 13.53
C PHE A 17 -12.38 4.71 14.36
N TYR A 18 -11.18 4.65 13.79
CA TYR A 18 -9.98 4.39 14.56
C TYR A 18 -9.84 5.49 15.59
N ARG A 19 -10.26 5.22 16.83
CA ARG A 19 -9.98 6.12 17.94
C ARG A 19 -8.48 6.12 18.14
N LEU A 20 -7.84 7.27 17.93
CA LEU A 20 -6.44 7.44 18.25
C LEU A 20 -6.20 6.97 19.69
N PRO A 21 -5.16 6.16 19.96
CA PRO A 21 -4.82 5.75 21.29
C PRO A 21 -4.67 6.97 22.20
N LYS A 22 -5.23 6.92 23.42
CA LYS A 22 -5.18 8.04 24.38
C LYS A 22 -3.75 8.51 24.65
N TRP A 23 -2.81 7.56 24.74
CA TRP A 23 -1.39 7.88 24.94
C TRP A 23 -0.83 8.78 23.83
N LEU A 24 -1.22 8.56 22.57
CA LEU A 24 -0.75 9.37 21.45
C LEU A 24 -1.26 10.82 21.57
N SER A 25 -2.55 11.00 21.90
CA SER A 25 -3.11 12.33 22.11
C SER A 25 -2.43 13.08 23.27
N VAL A 26 -2.12 12.37 24.36
CA VAL A 26 -1.41 12.95 25.50
C VAL A 26 0.02 13.33 25.11
N SER A 27 0.76 12.42 24.45
CA SER A 27 2.13 12.68 24.01
C SER A 27 2.22 13.89 23.09
N VAL A 28 1.28 14.01 22.13
CA VAL A 28 1.22 15.18 21.22
C VAL A 28 0.99 16.48 21.99
N LYS A 29 0.08 16.49 22.97
CA LYS A 29 -0.17 17.67 23.80
C LYS A 29 1.07 18.10 24.60
N ILE A 30 1.74 17.15 25.27
CA ILE A 30 2.94 17.40 26.04
C ILE A 30 4.07 17.94 25.15
N LEU A 31 4.34 17.25 24.03
CA LEU A 31 5.37 17.70 23.08
C LEU A 31 5.09 19.06 22.49
N ASN A 32 3.83 19.39 22.24
CA ASN A 32 3.45 20.70 21.68
C ASN A 32 3.64 21.83 22.68
N LEU A 33 3.49 21.56 23.99
CA LEU A 33 3.82 22.54 25.04
C LEU A 33 5.32 22.82 25.11
N LEU A 34 6.17 21.83 24.77
CA LEU A 34 7.62 21.98 24.81
C LEU A 34 8.15 22.58 23.50
N SER A 35 7.70 22.08 22.36
CA SER A 35 8.16 22.55 21.04
C SER A 35 7.29 22.00 19.92
N THR A 36 6.71 22.87 19.11
CA THR A 36 6.00 22.52 17.87
C THR A 36 6.91 21.73 16.91
N ARG A 37 8.19 22.09 16.83
CA ARG A 37 9.16 21.37 15.97
C ARG A 37 9.35 19.91 16.40
N LEU A 38 9.42 19.63 17.69
CA LEU A 38 9.50 18.26 18.22
C LEU A 38 8.22 17.48 17.94
N THR A 39 7.07 18.11 18.14
CA THR A 39 5.77 17.52 17.83
C THR A 39 5.65 17.12 16.37
N THR A 40 6.03 18.02 15.45
CA THR A 40 6.01 17.75 14.02
C THR A 40 6.92 16.58 13.65
N LYS A 41 8.15 16.53 14.17
CA LYS A 41 9.08 15.42 13.94
C LYS A 41 8.51 14.09 14.46
N PHE A 42 7.89 14.10 15.63
CA PHE A 42 7.26 12.93 16.22
C PHE A 42 6.11 12.42 15.37
N LEU A 43 5.17 13.28 14.99
CA LEU A 43 4.04 12.93 14.13
C LEU A 43 4.50 12.44 12.76
N TRP A 44 5.47 13.12 12.15
CA TRP A 44 6.07 12.69 10.89
C TRP A 44 6.66 11.29 11.00
N SER A 45 7.34 11.01 12.14
CA SER A 45 7.95 9.69 12.38
C SER A 45 6.93 8.55 12.46
N ILE A 46 5.74 8.83 12.97
CA ILE A 46 4.64 7.86 13.05
C ILE A 46 3.94 7.75 11.70
N PHE A 47 3.62 8.88 11.07
CA PHE A 47 2.86 8.93 9.83
C PHE A 47 3.58 8.29 8.64
N THR A 48 4.91 8.43 8.58
CA THR A 48 5.74 7.86 7.50
C THR A 48 6.09 6.38 7.69
N LYS A 49 5.68 5.77 8.81
CA LYS A 49 5.86 4.34 9.05
C LYS A 49 4.55 3.59 8.79
N PRO A 50 4.43 2.85 7.68
CA PRO A 50 3.23 2.06 7.40
C PRO A 50 2.98 1.01 8.48
N LEU A 51 1.72 0.70 8.74
CA LEU A 51 1.34 -0.40 9.62
C LEU A 51 1.45 -1.72 8.85
N GLU A 52 2.13 -2.68 9.46
CA GLU A 52 2.20 -4.03 8.91
C GLU A 52 1.04 -4.86 9.43
N TYR A 53 0.26 -5.43 8.50
CA TYR A 53 -0.81 -6.35 8.83
C TYR A 53 -0.41 -7.78 8.50
N ARG A 54 -0.93 -8.73 9.28
CA ARG A 54 -0.73 -10.16 9.03
C ARG A 54 -1.21 -10.52 7.63
N MET A 55 -0.36 -11.24 6.89
CA MET A 55 -0.72 -11.78 5.57
C MET A 55 -1.64 -12.98 5.70
N SER A 56 -2.66 -13.04 4.85
CA SER A 56 -3.43 -14.26 4.61
C SER A 56 -2.59 -15.30 3.87
N ASP A 57 -3.02 -16.56 3.87
CA ASP A 57 -2.28 -17.60 3.14
C ASP A 57 -2.31 -17.39 1.62
N ALA A 58 -3.38 -16.82 1.08
CA ALA A 58 -3.45 -16.42 -0.32
C ALA A 58 -2.43 -15.33 -0.68
N GLU A 59 -2.17 -14.37 0.20
CA GLU A 59 -1.14 -13.34 0.00
C GLU A 59 0.27 -13.93 0.07
N LYS A 60 0.52 -14.87 0.99
CA LYS A 60 1.80 -15.58 1.05
C LYS A 60 2.04 -16.42 -0.21
N ASN A 61 1.01 -17.09 -0.72
CA ASN A 61 1.09 -17.87 -1.95
C ASN A 61 1.38 -16.98 -3.16
N PHE A 62 0.77 -15.80 -3.25
CA PHE A 62 1.12 -14.82 -4.29
C PHE A 62 2.63 -14.56 -4.36
N TYR A 63 3.28 -14.33 -3.23
CA TYR A 63 4.72 -14.09 -3.19
C TYR A 63 5.58 -15.33 -3.47
N LYS A 64 5.06 -16.53 -3.24
CA LYS A 64 5.74 -17.78 -3.61
C LYS A 64 5.64 -18.08 -5.11
N GLU A 65 4.51 -17.74 -5.71
CA GLU A 65 4.21 -18.01 -7.12
C GLU A 65 4.83 -16.99 -8.07
N HIS A 66 5.13 -15.78 -7.58
CA HIS A 66 5.60 -14.68 -8.41
C HIS A 66 6.96 -14.19 -7.94
N THR A 67 7.99 -14.41 -8.76
CA THR A 67 9.34 -13.90 -8.49
C THR A 67 9.34 -12.38 -8.56
N SER A 68 9.86 -11.74 -7.52
CA SER A 68 10.05 -10.29 -7.52
C SER A 68 11.29 -9.89 -8.29
N LEU A 69 11.21 -8.76 -8.99
CA LEU A 69 12.33 -8.07 -9.62
C LEU A 69 12.55 -6.74 -8.90
N ASP A 70 13.80 -6.35 -8.80
CA ASP A 70 14.13 -5.02 -8.29
C ASP A 70 13.95 -3.98 -9.40
N PHE A 71 13.26 -2.89 -9.06
CA PHE A 71 13.14 -1.70 -9.90
C PHE A 71 13.68 -0.52 -9.10
N PHE A 72 14.66 0.17 -9.68
CA PHE A 72 15.22 1.39 -9.10
C PHE A 72 14.53 2.61 -9.70
N SER A 73 13.85 3.37 -8.86
CA SER A 73 13.29 4.67 -9.23
C SER A 73 14.36 5.75 -9.03
N GLU A 74 14.76 6.41 -10.09
CA GLU A 74 15.75 7.50 -10.05
C GLU A 74 15.16 8.73 -9.34
N THR A 75 13.91 9.08 -9.64
CA THR A 75 13.24 10.25 -9.08
C THR A 75 13.04 10.11 -7.56
N ALA A 76 12.62 8.94 -7.09
CA ALA A 76 12.46 8.68 -5.67
C ALA A 76 13.77 8.27 -4.98
N ASN A 77 14.83 7.92 -5.73
CA ASN A 77 16.08 7.32 -5.24
C ASN A 77 15.81 6.10 -4.33
N LYS A 78 14.96 5.19 -4.81
CA LYS A 78 14.49 4.02 -4.05
C LYS A 78 14.42 2.78 -4.94
N THR A 79 14.78 1.64 -4.36
CA THR A 79 14.53 0.33 -4.97
C THR A 79 13.25 -0.26 -4.41
N ILE A 80 12.37 -0.72 -5.28
CA ILE A 80 11.12 -1.39 -4.95
C ILE A 80 11.05 -2.78 -5.57
N LYS A 81 10.17 -3.63 -5.05
CA LYS A 81 9.87 -4.93 -5.62
C LYS A 81 8.72 -4.82 -6.62
N THR A 82 8.94 -5.35 -7.80
CA THR A 82 7.95 -5.46 -8.88
C THR A 82 7.69 -6.92 -9.21
N TYR A 83 6.47 -7.25 -9.58
CA TYR A 83 6.01 -8.60 -9.96
C TYR A 83 5.44 -8.50 -11.36
N LYS A 84 6.19 -9.00 -12.35
CA LYS A 84 5.82 -8.94 -13.79
C LYS A 84 5.22 -10.27 -14.21
N MET A 85 4.00 -10.24 -14.73
CA MET A 85 3.28 -11.39 -15.28
C MET A 85 2.96 -11.08 -16.74
N LYS A 86 3.79 -11.63 -17.63
CA LYS A 86 3.70 -11.37 -19.06
C LYS A 86 2.41 -11.91 -19.67
N GLY A 87 1.77 -11.10 -20.50
CA GLY A 87 0.65 -11.39 -21.37
C GLY A 87 0.79 -10.67 -22.69
N LYS A 88 -0.09 -10.98 -23.66
CA LYS A 88 -0.11 -10.37 -24.99
C LYS A 88 -1.07 -9.18 -25.07
N GLY A 89 -1.94 -9.02 -24.08
CA GLY A 89 -2.93 -7.96 -24.00
C GLY A 89 -2.34 -6.62 -23.52
N SER A 90 -3.22 -5.70 -23.22
CA SER A 90 -2.84 -4.38 -22.70
C SER A 90 -2.08 -4.48 -21.38
N LYS A 91 -1.17 -3.53 -21.15
CA LYS A 91 -0.41 -3.43 -19.89
C LYS A 91 -1.29 -2.90 -18.76
N ILE A 92 -1.21 -3.50 -17.59
CA ILE A 92 -1.89 -3.05 -16.36
C ILE A 92 -0.85 -2.93 -15.25
N LEU A 93 -0.80 -1.76 -14.61
CA LEU A 93 -0.01 -1.52 -13.41
C LEU A 93 -0.92 -1.53 -12.17
N PHE A 94 -0.64 -2.42 -11.22
CA PHE A 94 -1.31 -2.47 -9.92
C PHE A 94 -0.49 -1.75 -8.86
N VAL A 95 -1.03 -0.64 -8.38
CA VAL A 95 -0.44 0.20 -7.34
C VAL A 95 -1.31 0.13 -6.10
N HIS A 96 -0.76 -0.31 -4.98
CA HIS A 96 -1.51 -0.38 -3.72
C HIS A 96 -1.49 0.94 -2.96
N GLY A 97 -2.45 1.12 -2.03
CA GLY A 97 -2.50 2.27 -1.13
C GLY A 97 -1.63 2.12 0.12
N TRP A 98 -1.71 3.13 1.00
CA TRP A 98 -0.98 3.14 2.27
C TRP A 98 -1.29 1.92 3.14
N SER A 99 -0.27 1.39 3.81
CA SER A 99 -0.35 0.18 4.65
C SER A 99 -0.93 -1.04 3.93
N SER A 100 -0.75 -1.13 2.60
CA SER A 100 -1.17 -2.26 1.77
C SER A 100 0.03 -2.92 1.08
N ARG A 101 -0.18 -3.75 0.06
CA ARG A 101 0.87 -4.47 -0.68
C ARG A 101 0.33 -5.07 -1.97
N ALA A 102 1.22 -5.44 -2.91
CA ALA A 102 0.87 -6.04 -4.20
C ALA A 102 -0.01 -7.30 -4.06
N SER A 103 0.30 -8.17 -3.10
CA SER A 103 -0.43 -9.43 -2.90
C SER A 103 -1.91 -9.25 -2.53
N LYS A 104 -2.36 -8.06 -2.11
CA LYS A 104 -3.79 -7.75 -1.91
C LYS A 104 -4.59 -7.87 -3.20
N PHE A 105 -3.95 -7.68 -4.32
CA PHE A 105 -4.58 -7.77 -5.64
C PHE A 105 -4.63 -9.19 -6.21
N HIS A 106 -4.20 -10.23 -5.46
CA HIS A 106 -4.07 -11.60 -5.98
C HIS A 106 -5.29 -12.09 -6.78
N LYS A 107 -6.51 -11.84 -6.31
CA LYS A 107 -7.75 -12.25 -7.00
C LYS A 107 -7.96 -11.52 -8.32
N ILE A 108 -7.82 -10.20 -8.31
CA ILE A 108 -8.04 -9.40 -9.51
C ILE A 108 -6.91 -9.59 -10.52
N ILE A 109 -5.68 -9.79 -10.05
CA ILE A 109 -4.53 -10.16 -10.89
C ILE A 109 -4.78 -11.50 -11.58
N SER A 110 -5.24 -12.54 -10.85
CA SER A 110 -5.59 -13.84 -11.44
C SER A 110 -6.66 -13.72 -12.53
N TYR A 111 -7.65 -12.86 -12.32
CA TYR A 111 -8.69 -12.60 -13.32
C TYR A 111 -8.13 -11.96 -14.59
N PHE A 112 -7.34 -10.89 -14.49
CA PHE A 112 -6.77 -10.22 -15.66
C PHE A 112 -5.72 -11.10 -16.36
N ARG A 113 -4.97 -11.90 -15.59
CA ARG A 113 -4.04 -12.89 -16.15
C ARG A 113 -4.75 -13.94 -16.99
N SER A 114 -5.94 -14.41 -16.57
CA SER A 114 -6.75 -15.34 -17.37
C SER A 114 -7.28 -14.74 -18.68
N LYS A 115 -7.22 -13.42 -18.82
CA LYS A 115 -7.55 -12.67 -20.03
C LYS A 115 -6.32 -12.20 -20.82
N ASP A 116 -5.15 -12.78 -20.53
CA ASP A 116 -3.87 -12.54 -21.20
C ASP A 116 -3.36 -11.09 -21.16
N PHE A 117 -3.72 -10.32 -20.11
CA PHE A 117 -3.15 -8.99 -19.90
C PHE A 117 -1.68 -9.07 -19.45
N ASP A 118 -0.87 -8.10 -19.86
CA ASP A 118 0.51 -7.90 -19.37
C ASP A 118 0.45 -7.11 -18.06
N ILE A 119 0.80 -7.75 -16.95
CA ILE A 119 0.56 -7.22 -15.60
C ILE A 119 1.86 -6.91 -14.90
N THR A 120 1.94 -5.73 -14.31
CA THR A 120 2.96 -5.37 -13.33
C THR A 120 2.27 -4.99 -12.02
N ALA A 121 2.60 -5.67 -10.93
CA ALA A 121 2.20 -5.28 -9.59
C ALA A 121 3.44 -4.85 -8.80
N ILE A 122 3.31 -3.91 -7.88
CA ILE A 122 4.45 -3.34 -7.16
C ILE A 122 4.19 -3.28 -5.66
N ASP A 123 5.25 -3.44 -4.89
CA ASP A 123 5.29 -3.11 -3.47
C ASP A 123 6.02 -1.76 -3.32
N MET A 124 5.34 -0.74 -2.81
CA MET A 124 5.91 0.59 -2.56
C MET A 124 6.96 0.57 -1.44
N PRO A 125 7.85 1.58 -1.32
CA PRO A 125 8.84 1.63 -0.25
C PRO A 125 8.21 1.44 1.12
N ALA A 126 8.85 0.68 2.00
CA ALA A 126 8.37 0.29 3.32
C ALA A 126 7.08 -0.56 3.33
N HIS A 127 6.65 -1.12 2.20
CA HIS A 127 5.48 -1.98 2.10
C HIS A 127 5.84 -3.32 1.44
N GLY A 128 5.03 -4.37 1.75
CA GLY A 128 5.20 -5.70 1.18
C GLY A 128 6.61 -6.25 1.33
N GLN A 129 7.26 -6.60 0.22
CA GLN A 129 8.64 -7.08 0.19
C GLN A 129 9.67 -6.00 -0.20
N SER A 130 9.24 -4.76 -0.44
CA SER A 130 10.15 -3.66 -0.72
C SER A 130 10.92 -3.24 0.51
N SER A 131 12.21 -2.92 0.31
CA SER A 131 13.06 -2.39 1.36
C SER A 131 12.62 -0.97 1.76
N SER A 132 13.05 -0.49 2.87
CA SER A 132 12.85 0.78 3.53
C SER A 132 12.06 0.64 4.82
N LYS A 133 12.29 1.56 5.75
CA LYS A 133 11.56 1.59 7.02
C LYS A 133 10.45 2.64 7.04
N ARG A 134 10.47 3.56 6.09
CA ARG A 134 9.56 4.71 6.00
C ARG A 134 9.29 5.03 4.54
N SER A 135 8.13 5.64 4.30
CA SER A 135 7.74 6.15 3.01
C SER A 135 6.77 7.32 3.16
N HIS A 136 6.42 7.98 2.07
CA HIS A 136 5.41 9.02 2.00
C HIS A 136 4.80 9.10 0.59
N LEU A 137 3.62 9.72 0.47
CA LEU A 137 2.88 9.73 -0.79
C LEU A 137 3.63 10.37 -1.98
N PRO A 138 4.42 11.45 -1.83
CA PRO A 138 5.25 11.95 -2.93
C PRO A 138 6.18 10.89 -3.54
N GLU A 139 6.84 10.04 -2.72
CA GLU A 139 7.65 8.93 -3.26
C GLU A 139 6.81 7.96 -4.12
N PHE A 140 5.53 7.73 -3.76
CA PHE A 140 4.64 6.89 -4.56
C PHE A 140 4.41 7.48 -5.95
N SER A 141 4.18 8.78 -6.03
CA SER A 141 4.02 9.48 -7.32
C SER A 141 5.27 9.40 -8.18
N ASP A 142 6.44 9.61 -7.59
CA ASP A 142 7.72 9.56 -8.28
C ASP A 142 7.98 8.17 -8.86
N ILE A 143 7.73 7.12 -8.08
CA ILE A 143 7.90 5.72 -8.51
C ILE A 143 6.93 5.36 -9.63
N VAL A 144 5.65 5.76 -9.52
CA VAL A 144 4.66 5.52 -10.58
C VAL A 144 5.03 6.27 -11.86
N TYR A 145 5.53 7.49 -11.73
CA TYR A 145 6.03 8.27 -12.87
C TYR A 145 7.17 7.54 -13.58
N ASP A 146 8.19 7.10 -12.85
CA ASP A 146 9.34 6.38 -13.43
C ASP A 146 8.89 5.06 -14.09
N LEU A 147 8.02 4.27 -13.42
CA LEU A 147 7.48 3.02 -13.97
C LEU A 147 6.62 3.23 -15.23
N SER A 148 6.00 4.39 -15.39
CA SER A 148 5.16 4.69 -16.56
C SER A 148 6.00 4.97 -17.82
N ARG A 149 7.29 5.17 -17.65
CA ARG A 149 8.26 5.47 -18.75
C ARG A 149 9.09 4.26 -19.15
N ASP A 150 9.02 3.16 -18.36
CA ASP A 150 9.68 1.87 -18.63
C ASP A 150 8.79 0.95 -19.50
#